data_5fe6644703222339d5a8411a7e178f8a
#
_entry.id   5fe6644703222339d5a8411a7e178f8a
#
_cell.length_a   1.000
_cell.length_b   1.000
_cell.length_c   1.000
_cell.angle_alpha   90.00
_cell.angle_beta   90.00
_cell.angle_gamma   90.00
#
_symmetry.space_group_name_H-M   'P 1'
#
loop_
_entity.id
_entity.type
_entity.pdbx_description
1 polymer ?
#
loop_
_entity_poly.entity_id
_entity_poly.type
_entity_poly.pdbx_seq_one_letter_code
_entity_poly.pdbx_strand_id
1 'polypeptide(L)'
;NRRTAELLPLTSLEEGQERLAGKLAGGMKQKLGLACALIKKPKLLLLDEPGVGVDPISRIELWEIVQKLLEDDIAVVWSTSYLDEAQNCDEVILLNEGNCLYQGTPQNLKENMKDRVFLISGIFLQKRETLTKILEQDEILDAVLVGSKIRINLKKNTTLSKEFIYKLGENVKIEAIEPIFEDCFVDILNIKTKAHSQLVENMKNIEKSSLKLIEAKSLTKKFGNFIATDNIDFEIGNGEIFGFLGPNGA
;
A
#
# COMPACT_ATOMS: atom_id res chain seq x y z
N ASN A 1 -37.63 2.39 -7.87
CA ASN A 1 -37.73 2.63 -6.44
C ASN A 1 -36.99 3.92 -6.08
N ARG A 2 -37.60 4.82 -5.27
CA ARG A 2 -37.00 6.12 -4.91
C ARG A 2 -35.60 5.94 -4.31
N ARG A 3 -35.42 4.96 -3.43
CA ARG A 3 -34.12 4.70 -2.77
C ARG A 3 -33.03 4.21 -3.75
N THR A 4 -33.40 3.42 -4.74
CA THR A 4 -32.46 2.99 -5.79
C THR A 4 -31.97 4.19 -6.60
N ALA A 5 -32.84 5.14 -6.92
CA ALA A 5 -32.49 6.35 -7.65
C ALA A 5 -31.55 7.29 -6.84
N GLU A 6 -31.61 7.25 -5.51
CA GLU A 6 -30.71 7.98 -4.63
C GLU A 6 -29.33 7.29 -4.51
N LEU A 7 -29.30 5.95 -4.50
CA LEU A 7 -28.07 5.16 -4.30
C LEU A 7 -27.21 5.03 -5.56
N LEU A 8 -27.81 5.02 -6.75
CA LEU A 8 -27.04 4.92 -8.01
C LEU A 8 -26.02 6.06 -8.19
N PRO A 9 -26.41 7.35 -8.07
CA PRO A 9 -25.45 8.45 -8.10
C PRO A 9 -24.45 8.39 -6.96
N LEU A 10 -24.90 8.07 -5.73
CA LEU A 10 -24.03 7.97 -4.57
C LEU A 10 -22.89 6.96 -4.77
N THR A 11 -23.17 5.85 -5.45
CA THR A 11 -22.22 4.77 -5.70
C THR A 11 -21.57 4.83 -7.08
N SER A 12 -21.86 5.86 -7.88
CA SER A 12 -21.36 6.02 -9.27
C SER A 12 -21.61 4.79 -10.14
N LEU A 13 -22.82 4.20 -10.01
CA LEU A 13 -23.23 3.00 -10.74
C LEU A 13 -24.17 3.28 -11.92
N GLU A 14 -24.44 4.56 -12.24
CA GLU A 14 -25.37 4.94 -13.30
C GLU A 14 -24.98 4.33 -14.67
N GLU A 15 -23.70 4.36 -15.01
CA GLU A 15 -23.21 3.81 -16.28
C GLU A 15 -23.27 2.27 -16.35
N GLY A 16 -23.37 1.62 -15.20
CA GLY A 16 -23.40 0.15 -15.06
C GLY A 16 -24.77 -0.46 -14.92
N GLN A 17 -25.84 0.33 -14.76
CA GLN A 17 -27.18 -0.16 -14.40
C GLN A 17 -27.81 -1.14 -15.39
N GLU A 18 -27.43 -1.06 -16.67
CA GLU A 18 -27.89 -1.95 -17.76
C GLU A 18 -27.05 -3.24 -17.84
N ARG A 19 -25.95 -3.36 -17.09
CA ARG A 19 -25.04 -4.50 -17.15
C ARG A 19 -25.44 -5.56 -16.12
N LEU A 20 -25.27 -6.83 -16.50
CA LEU A 20 -25.39 -7.94 -15.54
C LEU A 20 -24.32 -7.81 -14.46
N ALA A 21 -24.66 -8.02 -13.19
CA ALA A 21 -23.73 -7.92 -12.06
C ALA A 21 -22.45 -8.77 -12.23
N GLY A 22 -22.55 -9.94 -12.86
CA GLY A 22 -21.40 -10.78 -13.18
C GLY A 22 -20.39 -10.16 -14.15
N LYS A 23 -20.82 -9.20 -14.97
CA LYS A 23 -19.99 -8.51 -15.97
C LYS A 23 -19.43 -7.16 -15.50
N LEU A 24 -19.71 -6.77 -14.26
CA LEU A 24 -19.15 -5.57 -13.66
C LEU A 24 -17.68 -5.78 -13.30
N ALA A 25 -16.88 -4.72 -13.38
CA ALA A 25 -15.52 -4.69 -12.87
C ALA A 25 -15.49 -4.85 -11.32
N GLY A 26 -14.34 -5.22 -10.76
CA GLY A 26 -14.20 -5.47 -9.32
C GLY A 26 -14.71 -4.32 -8.45
N GLY A 27 -14.26 -3.09 -8.70
CA GLY A 27 -14.71 -1.90 -7.97
C GLY A 27 -16.21 -1.64 -8.11
N MET A 28 -16.79 -1.86 -9.28
CA MET A 28 -18.25 -1.72 -9.47
C MET A 28 -19.04 -2.79 -8.70
N LYS A 29 -18.51 -4.01 -8.57
CA LYS A 29 -19.15 -5.06 -7.75
C LYS A 29 -19.16 -4.70 -6.27
N GLN A 30 -18.07 -4.15 -5.76
CA GLN A 30 -17.99 -3.66 -4.37
C GLN A 30 -18.98 -2.53 -4.12
N LYS A 31 -19.03 -1.54 -5.01
CA LYS A 31 -20.02 -0.45 -4.95
C LYS A 31 -21.46 -0.95 -5.02
N LEU A 32 -21.72 -1.96 -5.86
CA LEU A 32 -23.07 -2.60 -5.91
C LEU A 32 -23.41 -3.31 -4.61
N GLY A 33 -22.46 -4.04 -4.01
CA GLY A 33 -22.65 -4.66 -2.68
C GLY A 33 -22.98 -3.64 -1.62
N LEU A 34 -22.23 -2.53 -1.58
CA LEU A 34 -22.47 -1.41 -0.69
C LEU A 34 -23.87 -0.79 -0.92
N ALA A 35 -24.24 -0.51 -2.18
CA ALA A 35 -25.56 0.00 -2.51
C ALA A 35 -26.69 -0.94 -2.02
N CYS A 36 -26.53 -2.25 -2.19
CA CYS A 36 -27.48 -3.24 -1.69
C CYS A 36 -27.63 -3.21 -0.17
N ALA A 37 -26.51 -3.09 0.57
CA ALA A 37 -26.52 -3.00 2.02
C ALA A 37 -27.24 -1.73 2.52
N LEU A 38 -27.12 -0.63 1.76
CA LEU A 38 -27.69 0.68 2.10
C LEU A 38 -29.20 0.83 1.80
N ILE A 39 -29.82 -0.12 1.08
CA ILE A 39 -31.24 -0.04 0.72
C ILE A 39 -32.14 0.12 1.96
N LYS A 40 -31.83 -0.59 3.05
CA LYS A 40 -32.60 -0.60 4.30
C LYS A 40 -32.22 0.48 5.32
N LYS A 41 -31.31 1.41 4.96
CA LYS A 41 -30.78 2.44 5.87
C LYS A 41 -30.30 1.83 7.21
N PRO A 42 -29.25 1.01 7.20
CA PRO A 42 -28.73 0.41 8.42
C PRO A 42 -28.17 1.47 9.36
N LYS A 43 -28.15 1.20 10.67
CA LYS A 43 -27.43 2.02 11.66
C LYS A 43 -25.96 1.61 11.78
N LEU A 44 -25.64 0.40 11.36
CA LEU A 44 -24.29 -0.16 11.38
C LEU A 44 -24.02 -0.85 10.05
N LEU A 45 -22.90 -0.52 9.43
CA LEU A 45 -22.40 -1.15 8.22
C LEU A 45 -21.13 -1.93 8.56
N LEU A 46 -21.11 -3.21 8.18
CA LEU A 46 -19.95 -4.07 8.35
C LEU A 46 -19.35 -4.34 6.95
N LEU A 47 -18.11 -3.94 6.74
CA LEU A 47 -17.39 -4.10 5.50
C LEU A 47 -16.14 -4.96 5.76
N ASP A 48 -16.11 -6.13 5.13
CA ASP A 48 -15.01 -7.07 5.25
C ASP A 48 -14.17 -7.05 3.98
N GLU A 49 -12.92 -6.59 4.11
CA GLU A 49 -11.93 -6.43 3.03
C GLU A 49 -12.51 -5.75 1.75
N PRO A 50 -13.21 -4.61 1.86
CA PRO A 50 -13.91 -4.02 0.72
C PRO A 50 -12.97 -3.46 -0.35
N GLY A 51 -11.70 -3.19 -0.02
CA GLY A 51 -10.67 -2.73 -0.95
C GLY A 51 -9.98 -3.83 -1.75
N VAL A 52 -10.20 -5.13 -1.41
CA VAL A 52 -9.50 -6.24 -2.06
C VAL A 52 -9.99 -6.46 -3.49
N GLY A 53 -9.03 -6.53 -4.43
CA GLY A 53 -9.34 -6.71 -5.86
C GLY A 53 -9.93 -5.47 -6.54
N VAL A 54 -9.85 -4.32 -5.90
CA VAL A 54 -10.29 -3.03 -6.41
C VAL A 54 -9.07 -2.20 -6.82
N ASP A 55 -9.14 -1.53 -7.96
CA ASP A 55 -8.08 -0.64 -8.39
C ASP A 55 -7.96 0.60 -7.49
N PRO A 56 -6.79 1.29 -7.47
CA PRO A 56 -6.55 2.40 -6.53
C PRO A 56 -7.58 3.55 -6.63
N ILE A 57 -8.06 3.88 -7.83
CA ILE A 57 -9.03 4.95 -8.04
C ILE A 57 -10.37 4.54 -7.44
N SER A 58 -10.86 3.36 -7.78
CA SER A 58 -12.11 2.82 -7.23
C SER A 58 -12.07 2.62 -5.71
N ARG A 59 -10.89 2.36 -5.11
CA ARG A 59 -10.72 2.31 -3.65
C ARG A 59 -10.93 3.68 -3.01
N ILE A 60 -10.36 4.74 -3.60
CA ILE A 60 -10.57 6.12 -3.13
C ILE A 60 -12.06 6.48 -3.19
N GLU A 61 -12.70 6.20 -4.32
CA GLU A 61 -14.14 6.48 -4.49
C GLU A 61 -15.01 5.69 -3.49
N LEU A 62 -14.67 4.43 -3.22
CA LEU A 62 -15.36 3.62 -2.21
C LEU A 62 -15.22 4.24 -0.81
N TRP A 63 -14.02 4.71 -0.46
CA TRP A 63 -13.76 5.39 0.80
C TRP A 63 -14.58 6.69 0.91
N GLU A 64 -14.60 7.52 -0.13
CA GLU A 64 -15.39 8.76 -0.17
C GLU A 64 -16.89 8.51 0.00
N ILE A 65 -17.42 7.42 -0.60
CA ILE A 65 -18.82 7.01 -0.41
C ILE A 65 -19.08 6.71 1.07
N VAL A 66 -18.20 5.94 1.70
CA VAL A 66 -18.35 5.56 3.11
C VAL A 66 -18.25 6.78 4.03
N GLN A 67 -17.33 7.72 3.76
CA GLN A 67 -17.24 8.96 4.52
C GLN A 67 -18.55 9.76 4.50
N LYS A 68 -19.24 9.82 3.37
CA LYS A 68 -20.56 10.48 3.28
C LYS A 68 -21.64 9.77 4.10
N LEU A 69 -21.51 8.46 4.35
CA LEU A 69 -22.47 7.73 5.18
C LEU A 69 -22.37 8.08 6.66
N LEU A 70 -21.21 8.54 7.12
CA LEU A 70 -21.04 9.02 8.50
C LEU A 70 -21.86 10.28 8.76
N GLU A 71 -22.10 11.12 7.73
CA GLU A 71 -22.98 12.29 7.80
C GLU A 71 -24.46 11.90 8.02
N ASP A 72 -24.84 10.66 7.67
CA ASP A 72 -26.17 10.06 7.86
C ASP A 72 -26.28 9.27 9.19
N ASP A 73 -25.36 9.45 10.15
CA ASP A 73 -25.29 8.75 11.44
C ASP A 73 -25.16 7.21 11.31
N ILE A 74 -24.58 6.72 10.24
CA ILE A 74 -24.30 5.31 10.04
C ILE A 74 -22.91 4.98 10.60
N ALA A 75 -22.83 4.13 11.62
CA ALA A 75 -21.57 3.61 12.10
C ALA A 75 -21.00 2.59 11.11
N VAL A 76 -19.69 2.62 10.89
CA VAL A 76 -19.00 1.73 9.94
C VAL A 76 -17.90 0.95 10.65
N VAL A 77 -17.90 -0.37 10.49
CA VAL A 77 -16.77 -1.23 10.82
C VAL A 77 -16.14 -1.69 9.51
N TRP A 78 -14.89 -1.33 9.32
CA TRP A 78 -14.12 -1.62 8.11
C TRP A 78 -12.96 -2.54 8.46
N SER A 79 -13.01 -3.82 8.08
CA SER A 79 -11.85 -4.70 8.20
C SER A 79 -11.00 -4.60 6.94
N THR A 80 -9.69 -4.53 7.10
CA THR A 80 -8.75 -4.43 5.99
C THR A 80 -7.36 -4.92 6.36
N SER A 81 -6.65 -5.48 5.40
CA SER A 81 -5.21 -5.74 5.44
C SER A 81 -4.38 -4.58 4.88
N TYR A 82 -5.02 -3.56 4.32
CA TYR A 82 -4.36 -2.38 3.78
C TYR A 82 -4.15 -1.32 4.86
N LEU A 83 -2.90 -1.07 5.22
CA LEU A 83 -2.53 -0.13 6.27
C LEU A 83 -2.85 1.33 5.90
N ASP A 84 -2.84 1.66 4.62
CA ASP A 84 -3.25 2.95 4.08
C ASP A 84 -4.75 3.24 4.25
N GLU A 85 -5.60 2.21 4.30
CA GLU A 85 -7.01 2.35 4.66
C GLU A 85 -7.19 2.52 6.18
N ALA A 86 -6.52 1.67 6.96
CA ALA A 86 -6.62 1.69 8.43
C ALA A 86 -6.21 3.05 9.03
N GLN A 87 -5.18 3.72 8.49
CA GLN A 87 -4.73 5.02 8.99
C GLN A 87 -5.76 6.15 8.85
N ASN A 88 -6.80 5.97 8.02
CA ASN A 88 -7.84 6.95 7.77
C ASN A 88 -9.08 6.73 8.66
N CYS A 89 -9.13 5.66 9.45
CA CYS A 89 -10.21 5.40 10.40
C CYS A 89 -10.08 6.28 11.66
N ASP A 90 -11.19 6.57 12.33
CA ASP A 90 -11.21 7.31 13.60
C ASP A 90 -10.54 6.50 14.72
N GLU A 91 -10.85 5.19 14.78
CA GLU A 91 -10.24 4.22 15.70
C GLU A 91 -9.83 2.96 14.95
N VAL A 92 -8.77 2.31 15.42
CA VAL A 92 -8.28 1.05 14.88
C VAL A 92 -8.07 0.01 15.96
N ILE A 93 -8.34 -1.24 15.62
CA ILE A 93 -7.98 -2.42 16.41
C ILE A 93 -7.02 -3.24 15.54
N LEU A 94 -5.81 -3.47 16.01
CA LEU A 94 -4.84 -4.34 15.35
C LEU A 94 -4.93 -5.74 15.95
N LEU A 95 -5.24 -6.70 15.10
CA LEU A 95 -5.37 -8.11 15.48
C LEU A 95 -4.23 -8.92 14.88
N ASN A 96 -3.61 -9.78 15.69
CA ASN A 96 -2.64 -10.75 15.22
C ASN A 96 -2.74 -12.04 16.04
N GLU A 97 -2.81 -13.19 15.38
CA GLU A 97 -2.88 -14.52 16.01
C GLU A 97 -3.97 -14.58 17.12
N GLY A 98 -5.13 -13.98 16.88
CA GLY A 98 -6.24 -13.96 17.82
C GLY A 98 -6.12 -12.97 18.98
N ASN A 99 -5.03 -12.21 19.04
CA ASN A 99 -4.79 -11.21 20.09
C ASN A 99 -5.01 -9.79 19.57
N CYS A 100 -5.55 -8.92 20.43
CA CYS A 100 -5.60 -7.48 20.19
C CYS A 100 -4.24 -6.87 20.60
N LEU A 101 -3.47 -6.44 19.62
CA LEU A 101 -2.15 -5.82 19.85
C LEU A 101 -2.24 -4.32 20.12
N TYR A 102 -3.25 -3.67 19.58
CA TYR A 102 -3.49 -2.24 19.75
C TYR A 102 -4.97 -1.93 19.60
N GLN A 103 -5.46 -0.97 20.37
CA GLN A 103 -6.74 -0.33 20.21
C GLN A 103 -6.61 1.16 20.51
N GLY A 104 -7.09 2.01 19.61
CA GLY A 104 -7.07 3.46 19.76
C GLY A 104 -6.98 4.17 18.42
N THR A 105 -6.68 5.48 18.44
CA THR A 105 -6.57 6.27 17.22
C THR A 105 -5.27 5.99 16.45
N PRO A 106 -5.27 6.06 15.12
CA PRO A 106 -4.05 5.97 14.32
C PRO A 106 -2.99 6.98 14.72
N GLN A 107 -3.40 8.17 15.14
CA GLN A 107 -2.49 9.24 15.56
C GLN A 107 -1.72 8.86 16.83
N ASN A 108 -2.40 8.33 17.86
CA ASN A 108 -1.74 7.87 19.08
C ASN A 108 -0.73 6.76 18.81
N LEU A 109 -1.02 5.92 17.81
CA LEU A 109 -0.08 4.88 17.39
C LEU A 109 1.20 5.48 16.80
N LYS A 110 1.07 6.50 15.94
CA LYS A 110 2.21 7.20 15.35
C LYS A 110 3.06 7.94 16.39
N GLU A 111 2.44 8.50 17.42
CA GLU A 111 3.17 9.19 18.52
C GLU A 111 4.15 8.26 19.23
N ASN A 112 3.87 6.96 19.33
CA ASN A 112 4.79 5.98 19.90
C ASN A 112 6.07 5.78 19.08
N MET A 113 6.05 6.15 17.78
CA MET A 113 7.19 6.05 16.86
C MET A 113 7.89 7.40 16.64
N LYS A 114 7.40 8.48 17.25
CA LYS A 114 8.00 9.80 17.13
C LYS A 114 9.48 9.76 17.51
N ASP A 115 10.30 10.48 16.74
CA ASP A 115 11.76 10.55 16.89
C ASP A 115 12.50 9.21 16.72
N ARG A 116 11.83 8.19 16.19
CA ARG A 116 12.40 6.85 15.94
C ARG A 116 12.48 6.50 14.44
N VAL A 117 11.97 7.37 13.57
CA VAL A 117 11.95 7.14 12.14
C VAL A 117 12.83 8.15 11.43
N PHE A 118 13.74 7.66 10.60
CA PHE A 118 14.70 8.51 9.89
C PHE A 118 14.76 8.15 8.40
N LEU A 119 15.13 9.13 7.60
CA LEU A 119 15.37 8.99 6.17
C LEU A 119 16.84 9.25 5.88
N ILE A 120 17.51 8.27 5.33
CA ILE A 120 18.92 8.33 4.93
C ILE A 120 19.00 8.62 3.44
N SER A 121 19.69 9.69 3.07
CA SER A 121 19.93 10.12 1.70
C SER A 121 21.42 10.28 1.41
N GLY A 122 21.79 10.45 0.13
CA GLY A 122 23.21 10.58 -0.26
C GLY A 122 23.92 9.23 -0.50
N ILE A 123 23.19 8.12 -0.51
CA ILE A 123 23.74 6.80 -0.84
C ILE A 123 23.63 6.60 -2.35
N PHE A 124 24.75 6.78 -3.06
CA PHE A 124 24.77 6.72 -4.53
C PHE A 124 25.10 5.34 -5.10
N LEU A 125 25.88 4.53 -4.39
CA LEU A 125 26.32 3.21 -4.82
C LEU A 125 25.90 2.13 -3.82
N GLN A 126 25.69 0.90 -4.32
CA GLN A 126 25.48 -0.30 -3.48
C GLN A 126 24.35 -0.17 -2.45
N LYS A 127 23.22 0.45 -2.81
CA LYS A 127 22.08 0.69 -1.90
C LYS A 127 21.59 -0.58 -1.19
N ARG A 128 21.54 -1.72 -1.88
CA ARG A 128 21.12 -3.00 -1.30
C ARG A 128 22.11 -3.52 -0.26
N GLU A 129 23.41 -3.42 -0.55
CA GLU A 129 24.46 -3.81 0.40
C GLU A 129 24.46 -2.90 1.63
N THR A 130 24.28 -1.59 1.42
CA THR A 130 24.12 -0.63 2.52
C THR A 130 22.88 -0.94 3.35
N LEU A 131 21.74 -1.26 2.73
CA LEU A 131 20.52 -1.68 3.42
C LEU A 131 20.76 -2.91 4.30
N THR A 132 21.47 -3.92 3.77
CA THR A 132 21.82 -5.12 4.53
C THR A 132 22.66 -4.78 5.76
N LYS A 133 23.70 -3.96 5.60
CA LYS A 133 24.56 -3.50 6.71
C LYS A 133 23.80 -2.69 7.76
N ILE A 134 22.79 -1.92 7.33
CA ILE A 134 21.90 -1.18 8.23
C ILE A 134 21.04 -2.15 9.05
N LEU A 135 20.44 -3.15 8.41
CA LEU A 135 19.59 -4.14 9.06
C LEU A 135 20.34 -5.04 10.06
N GLU A 136 21.66 -5.14 9.95
CA GLU A 136 22.53 -5.87 10.88
C GLU A 136 22.77 -5.12 12.20
N GLN A 137 22.50 -3.82 12.25
CA GLN A 137 22.74 -3.03 13.47
C GLN A 137 21.69 -3.35 14.53
N ASP A 138 22.14 -3.38 15.78
CA ASP A 138 21.27 -3.79 16.90
C ASP A 138 20.19 -2.77 17.22
N GLU A 139 20.44 -1.48 17.00
CA GLU A 139 19.50 -0.39 17.21
C GLU A 139 18.40 -0.33 16.14
N ILE A 140 18.59 -0.95 15.00
CA ILE A 140 17.64 -0.92 13.89
C ILE A 140 16.57 -2.00 14.08
N LEU A 141 15.33 -1.60 14.01
CA LEU A 141 14.16 -2.48 13.99
C LEU A 141 13.88 -2.94 12.56
N ASP A 142 13.80 -1.97 11.64
CA ASP A 142 13.49 -2.20 10.23
C ASP A 142 14.17 -1.14 9.34
N ALA A 143 14.39 -1.49 8.08
CA ALA A 143 14.91 -0.57 7.08
C ALA A 143 14.39 -0.95 5.68
N VAL A 144 13.92 0.05 4.92
CA VAL A 144 13.37 -0.15 3.58
C VAL A 144 13.90 0.88 2.59
N LEU A 145 14.05 0.46 1.33
CA LEU A 145 14.37 1.37 0.23
C LEU A 145 13.13 2.15 -0.21
N VAL A 146 13.22 3.47 -0.21
CA VAL A 146 12.18 4.37 -0.71
C VAL A 146 12.80 5.22 -1.83
N GLY A 147 12.66 4.76 -3.06
CA GLY A 147 13.29 5.38 -4.22
C GLY A 147 14.83 5.36 -4.13
N SER A 148 15.44 6.54 -4.00
CA SER A 148 16.90 6.68 -3.85
C SER A 148 17.38 6.73 -2.40
N LYS A 149 16.48 6.69 -1.42
CA LYS A 149 16.74 6.86 0.00
C LYS A 149 16.44 5.56 0.76
N ILE A 150 16.93 5.48 2.00
CA ILE A 150 16.62 4.38 2.92
C ILE A 150 15.83 4.97 4.10
N ARG A 151 14.62 4.46 4.33
CA ARG A 151 13.83 4.73 5.54
C ARG A 151 14.22 3.72 6.58
N ILE A 152 14.51 4.17 7.81
CA ILE A 152 14.88 3.31 8.93
C ILE A 152 14.00 3.55 10.13
N ASN A 153 13.69 2.50 10.86
CA ASN A 153 12.97 2.50 12.12
C ASN A 153 13.89 2.02 13.23
N LEU A 154 14.01 2.81 14.30
CA LEU A 154 14.77 2.44 15.48
C LEU A 154 13.93 1.61 16.45
N LYS A 155 14.58 0.70 17.16
CA LYS A 155 13.99 0.04 18.31
C LYS A 155 13.66 1.04 19.41
N LYS A 156 12.73 0.67 20.27
CA LYS A 156 12.37 1.48 21.44
C LYS A 156 13.58 1.68 22.36
N ASN A 157 13.74 2.91 22.84
CA ASN A 157 14.84 3.30 23.73
C ASN A 157 16.25 3.17 23.13
N THR A 158 16.38 3.24 21.81
CA THR A 158 17.68 3.28 21.13
C THR A 158 17.85 4.61 20.39
N THR A 159 19.09 4.94 20.09
CA THR A 159 19.46 6.13 19.30
C THR A 159 20.51 5.75 18.27
N LEU A 160 20.58 6.49 17.17
CA LEU A 160 21.63 6.29 16.18
C LEU A 160 22.99 6.58 16.75
N SER A 161 23.88 5.59 16.73
CA SER A 161 25.26 5.75 17.18
C SER A 161 26.07 6.62 16.22
N LYS A 162 27.03 7.40 16.74
CA LYS A 162 27.94 8.19 15.91
C LYS A 162 28.78 7.28 14.99
N GLU A 163 29.11 6.10 15.48
CA GLU A 163 29.86 5.09 14.71
C GLU A 163 29.05 4.59 13.51
N PHE A 164 27.77 4.34 13.69
CA PHE A 164 26.86 3.98 12.61
C PHE A 164 26.82 5.06 11.53
N ILE A 165 26.63 6.33 11.93
CA ILE A 165 26.58 7.46 11.00
C ILE A 165 27.89 7.57 10.21
N TYR A 166 29.03 7.44 10.86
CA TYR A 166 30.34 7.51 10.25
C TYR A 166 30.57 6.38 9.22
N LYS A 167 30.11 5.15 9.51
CA LYS A 167 30.22 4.01 8.61
C LYS A 167 29.39 4.16 7.31
N LEU A 168 28.37 5.00 7.31
CA LEU A 168 27.55 5.24 6.12
C LEU A 168 28.25 6.16 5.08
N GLY A 169 29.25 6.96 5.50
CA GLY A 169 30.02 7.84 4.64
C GLY A 169 29.77 9.33 4.86
N GLU A 170 30.73 10.16 4.43
CA GLU A 170 30.73 11.62 4.68
C GLU A 170 29.62 12.40 3.98
N ASN A 171 29.08 11.88 2.87
CA ASN A 171 28.03 12.55 2.09
C ASN A 171 26.60 12.11 2.45
N VAL A 172 26.44 11.32 3.51
CA VAL A 172 25.15 10.81 3.93
C VAL A 172 24.45 11.82 4.82
N LYS A 173 23.20 12.13 4.48
CA LYS A 173 22.31 12.98 5.27
C LYS A 173 21.24 12.11 5.94
N ILE A 174 21.09 12.28 7.24
CA ILE A 174 20.07 11.59 8.04
C ILE A 174 19.11 12.64 8.59
N GLU A 175 17.83 12.46 8.31
CA GLU A 175 16.77 13.37 8.72
C GLU A 175 15.71 12.59 9.49
N ALA A 176 15.30 13.09 10.66
CA ALA A 176 14.10 12.59 11.33
C ALA A 176 12.87 12.94 10.48
N ILE A 177 11.99 11.98 10.33
CA ILE A 177 10.76 12.16 9.55
C ILE A 177 9.55 11.64 10.33
N GLU A 178 8.36 12.09 9.94
CA GLU A 178 7.12 11.63 10.54
C GLU A 178 6.89 10.13 10.28
N PRO A 179 6.47 9.39 11.33
CA PRO A 179 6.10 7.99 11.19
C PRO A 179 4.88 7.80 10.28
N ILE A 180 4.92 6.76 9.47
CA ILE A 180 3.75 6.26 8.75
C ILE A 180 3.16 5.05 9.51
N PHE A 181 1.96 4.64 9.14
CA PHE A 181 1.25 3.58 9.86
C PHE A 181 1.98 2.24 9.79
N GLU A 182 2.67 1.97 8.67
CA GLU A 182 3.51 0.79 8.46
C GLU A 182 4.66 0.69 9.48
N ASP A 183 5.31 1.81 9.80
CA ASP A 183 6.39 1.83 10.79
C ASP A 183 5.88 1.37 12.16
N CYS A 184 4.68 1.83 12.52
CA CYS A 184 4.04 1.49 13.79
C CYS A 184 3.62 0.01 13.83
N PHE A 185 3.14 -0.51 12.71
CA PHE A 185 2.74 -1.91 12.58
C PHE A 185 3.93 -2.85 12.77
N VAL A 186 5.07 -2.54 12.14
CA VAL A 186 6.33 -3.30 12.30
C VAL A 186 6.82 -3.24 13.75
N ASP A 187 6.72 -2.08 14.42
CA ASP A 187 7.11 -1.92 15.83
C ASP A 187 6.25 -2.77 16.78
N ILE A 188 4.93 -2.76 16.58
CA ILE A 188 4.00 -3.55 17.42
C ILE A 188 4.23 -5.05 17.25
N LEU A 189 4.41 -5.51 16.03
CA LEU A 189 4.67 -6.92 15.74
C LEU A 189 6.08 -7.34 16.17
N ASN A 190 6.96 -6.36 16.45
CA ASN A 190 8.36 -6.58 16.79
C ASN A 190 9.08 -7.53 15.80
N ILE A 191 8.71 -7.40 14.52
CA ILE A 191 9.30 -8.21 13.45
C ILE A 191 10.60 -7.56 13.02
N LYS A 192 11.72 -8.19 13.33
CA LYS A 192 13.01 -7.79 12.78
C LYS A 192 13.09 -8.30 11.34
N THR A 193 13.17 -7.39 10.38
CA THR A 193 13.43 -7.75 8.98
C THR A 193 14.81 -8.41 8.88
N LYS A 194 14.86 -9.64 8.35
CA LYS A 194 16.11 -10.37 8.20
C LYS A 194 16.93 -9.75 7.07
N ALA A 195 18.19 -9.40 7.38
CA ALA A 195 19.14 -8.87 6.41
C ALA A 195 19.46 -9.88 5.28
N HIS A 196 19.38 -11.18 5.57
CA HIS A 196 19.70 -12.26 4.65
C HIS A 196 18.48 -13.11 4.32
N SER A 197 18.25 -13.29 3.01
CA SER A 197 17.30 -14.26 2.50
C SER A 197 18.08 -15.50 2.01
N GLN A 198 17.73 -16.68 2.50
CA GLN A 198 18.30 -17.94 2.02
C GLN A 198 18.14 -18.16 0.50
N LEU A 199 17.11 -17.52 -0.09
CA LEU A 199 16.91 -17.52 -1.54
C LEU A 199 17.99 -16.72 -2.26
N VAL A 200 18.42 -15.58 -1.69
CA VAL A 200 19.44 -14.71 -2.31
C VAL A 200 20.81 -15.37 -2.27
N GLU A 201 21.15 -16.09 -1.20
CA GLU A 201 22.42 -16.83 -1.08
C GLU A 201 22.58 -17.93 -2.14
N ASN A 202 21.45 -18.50 -2.58
CA ASN A 202 21.42 -19.57 -3.59
C ASN A 202 21.21 -19.05 -5.03
N MET A 203 20.92 -17.76 -5.22
CA MET A 203 20.78 -17.19 -6.55
C MET A 203 22.16 -16.87 -7.13
N LYS A 204 22.47 -17.49 -8.27
CA LYS A 204 23.64 -17.11 -9.05
C LYS A 204 23.53 -15.65 -9.47
N ASN A 205 24.59 -14.88 -9.28
CA ASN A 205 24.68 -13.53 -9.83
C ASN A 205 24.48 -13.61 -11.34
N ILE A 206 23.36 -13.10 -11.81
CA ILE A 206 23.09 -12.95 -13.23
C ILE A 206 23.86 -11.70 -13.67
N GLU A 207 24.84 -11.87 -14.54
CA GLU A 207 25.51 -10.74 -15.17
C GLU A 207 24.44 -9.88 -15.85
N LYS A 208 24.44 -8.58 -15.54
CA LYS A 208 23.56 -7.62 -16.21
C LYS A 208 23.98 -7.55 -17.67
N SER A 209 23.30 -8.29 -18.53
CA SER A 209 23.44 -8.16 -19.96
C SER A 209 22.58 -7.00 -20.44
N SER A 210 23.06 -6.26 -21.43
CA SER A 210 22.26 -5.22 -22.12
C SER A 210 21.17 -5.80 -23.03
N LEU A 211 20.87 -7.08 -22.91
CA LEU A 211 19.85 -7.77 -23.68
C LEU A 211 18.45 -7.31 -23.27
N LYS A 212 17.73 -6.77 -24.23
CA LYS A 212 16.30 -6.52 -24.12
C LYS A 212 15.59 -7.86 -24.23
N LEU A 213 14.90 -8.29 -23.19
CA LEU A 213 14.17 -9.56 -23.18
C LEU A 213 12.80 -9.42 -23.79
N ILE A 214 12.16 -8.27 -23.60
CA ILE A 214 10.86 -7.94 -24.20
C ILE A 214 10.96 -6.55 -24.80
N GLU A 215 10.48 -6.42 -26.02
CA GLU A 215 10.31 -5.15 -26.71
C GLU A 215 8.90 -5.10 -27.31
N ALA A 216 8.15 -4.08 -26.99
CA ALA A 216 6.86 -3.80 -27.62
C ALA A 216 6.96 -2.46 -28.36
N LYS A 217 6.49 -2.45 -29.61
CA LYS A 217 6.41 -1.25 -30.45
C LYS A 217 5.00 -1.10 -30.95
N SER A 218 4.38 0.05 -30.71
CA SER A 218 3.03 0.38 -31.14
C SER A 218 2.01 -0.72 -30.79
N LEU A 219 2.18 -1.31 -29.57
CA LEU A 219 1.34 -2.40 -29.14
C LEU A 219 -0.10 -1.91 -28.97
N THR A 220 -1.01 -2.46 -29.78
CA THR A 220 -2.43 -2.15 -29.73
C THR A 220 -3.23 -3.42 -29.55
N LYS A 221 -4.15 -3.44 -28.58
CA LYS A 221 -5.09 -4.53 -28.35
C LYS A 221 -6.53 -4.03 -28.43
N LYS A 222 -7.32 -4.68 -29.31
CA LYS A 222 -8.73 -4.36 -29.53
C LYS A 222 -9.63 -5.54 -29.20
N PHE A 223 -10.81 -5.25 -28.67
CA PHE A 223 -11.90 -6.21 -28.46
C PHE A 223 -13.17 -5.63 -29.12
N GLY A 224 -13.43 -6.04 -30.34
CA GLY A 224 -14.45 -5.39 -31.18
C GLY A 224 -14.09 -3.92 -31.41
N ASN A 225 -14.99 -3.02 -31.02
CA ASN A 225 -14.79 -1.57 -31.13
C ASN A 225 -14.03 -0.96 -29.89
N PHE A 226 -13.82 -1.75 -28.85
CA PHE A 226 -13.11 -1.30 -27.66
C PHE A 226 -11.59 -1.47 -27.83
N ILE A 227 -10.83 -0.40 -27.61
CA ILE A 227 -9.37 -0.41 -27.64
C ILE A 227 -8.90 -0.47 -26.18
N ALA A 228 -8.36 -1.62 -25.76
CA ALA A 228 -7.88 -1.84 -24.42
C ALA A 228 -6.49 -1.23 -24.20
N THR A 229 -5.61 -1.32 -25.20
CA THR A 229 -4.33 -0.61 -25.23
C THR A 229 -4.15 -0.02 -26.62
N ASP A 230 -3.61 1.18 -26.72
CA ASP A 230 -3.43 1.86 -27.99
C ASP A 230 -2.01 2.43 -28.09
N ASN A 231 -1.26 1.89 -29.05
CA ASN A 231 0.04 2.41 -29.49
C ASN A 231 1.04 2.61 -28.34
N ILE A 232 1.21 1.60 -27.45
CA ILE A 232 2.16 1.68 -26.34
C ILE A 232 3.52 1.07 -26.73
N ASP A 233 4.59 1.74 -26.33
CA ASP A 233 5.97 1.31 -26.50
C ASP A 233 6.59 1.05 -25.13
N PHE A 234 7.27 -0.08 -24.99
CA PHE A 234 8.08 -0.35 -23.80
C PHE A 234 9.16 -1.40 -24.07
N GLU A 235 10.17 -1.40 -23.24
CA GLU A 235 11.28 -2.35 -23.27
C GLU A 235 11.53 -2.88 -21.86
N ILE A 236 11.85 -4.17 -21.76
CA ILE A 236 12.21 -4.80 -20.47
C ILE A 236 13.57 -5.47 -20.62
N GLY A 237 14.52 -5.04 -19.80
CA GLY A 237 15.88 -5.57 -19.75
C GLY A 237 16.01 -6.83 -18.88
N ASN A 238 17.15 -7.48 -19.00
CA ASN A 238 17.48 -8.63 -18.17
C ASN A 238 17.66 -8.22 -16.70
N GLY A 239 16.99 -8.91 -15.77
CA GLY A 239 17.06 -8.62 -14.34
C GLY A 239 16.31 -7.35 -13.91
N GLU A 240 15.42 -6.83 -14.72
CA GLU A 240 14.54 -5.71 -14.44
C GLU A 240 13.18 -6.19 -13.91
N ILE A 241 12.65 -5.47 -12.92
CA ILE A 241 11.25 -5.59 -12.49
C ILE A 241 10.50 -4.42 -13.13
N PHE A 242 9.65 -4.72 -14.09
CA PHE A 242 8.85 -3.73 -14.80
C PHE A 242 7.41 -3.76 -14.30
N GLY A 243 6.84 -2.61 -13.94
CA GLY A 243 5.48 -2.50 -13.42
C GLY A 243 4.52 -1.93 -14.47
N PHE A 244 3.38 -2.62 -14.69
CA PHE A 244 2.23 -2.07 -15.39
C PHE A 244 1.20 -1.60 -14.37
N LEU A 245 0.77 -0.33 -14.48
CA LEU A 245 -0.23 0.27 -13.60
C LEU A 245 -1.37 0.83 -14.43
N GLY A 246 -2.60 0.62 -13.98
CA GLY A 246 -3.79 1.12 -14.64
C GLY A 246 -5.06 0.74 -13.87
N PRO A 247 -6.22 1.32 -14.22
CA PRO A 247 -7.51 0.90 -13.67
C PRO A 247 -7.84 -0.54 -14.10
N ASN A 248 -8.70 -1.21 -13.30
CA ASN A 248 -9.15 -2.56 -13.62
C ASN A 248 -9.90 -2.57 -14.97
N GLY A 249 -9.41 -3.38 -15.91
CA GLY A 249 -9.98 -3.49 -17.24
C GLY A 249 -9.36 -2.56 -18.28
N ALA A 250 -8.25 -1.90 -17.95
CA ALA A 250 -7.43 -1.17 -18.91
C ALA A 250 -6.56 -2.12 -19.73
#